data_0fc2fd1cf525a69d59e61fd69352ef0c
#
_entry.id   0fc2fd1cf525a69d59e61fd69352ef0c
#
_cell.length_a   1.000
_cell.length_b   1.000
_cell.length_c   1.000
_cell.angle_alpha   90.00
_cell.angle_beta   90.00
_cell.angle_gamma   90.00
#
_symmetry.space_group_name_H-M   'P 1'
#
loop_
_entity.id
_entity.type
_entity.pdbx_description
1 polymer ?
#
loop_
_entity_poly.entity_id
_entity_poly.type
_entity_poly.pdbx_seq_one_letter_code
_entity_poly.pdbx_strand_id
1 'polypeptide(L)'
;QIRNKSQKDLQQDFKKAFSKAEELANRVQLKTPDPYLNTLGGALATAADGIWEAPAYLHGSVAWRMHLNAWRGAYVADPLGWHDRAKTHFSSYANSQVLEPESGPVVPDTSRHFARQKEKIGTSMFSRGYIYRHPNKNTVAHHYDMNLVFFDQLLKHFQWSGDVEYIKELWPTLKRHLAWEKRNFDTDGDGLYDAYAAIWASDALQYSGGGVVYTSAYNYSANKMAAKLASIIGENPQAYEEEAEKIKNAIQQELWIQEKGIFAEYKDLLGEQNLHEQPGIWSV
;
A
#
# COMPACT_ATOMS: atom_id res chain seq x y z
N GLN A 1 -35.57 -6.31 -9.83
CA GLN A 1 -35.56 -5.01 -10.57
C GLN A 1 -35.84 -5.16 -12.07
N ILE A 2 -35.49 -6.29 -12.72
CA ILE A 2 -35.68 -6.51 -14.16
C ILE A 2 -37.18 -6.74 -14.51
N ARG A 3 -37.92 -7.38 -13.61
CA ARG A 3 -39.34 -7.81 -13.87
C ARG A 3 -40.34 -6.69 -14.21
N ASN A 4 -40.02 -5.43 -13.89
CA ASN A 4 -40.92 -4.28 -14.08
C ASN A 4 -40.45 -3.30 -15.17
N LYS A 5 -39.45 -3.68 -16.00
CA LYS A 5 -38.95 -2.82 -17.09
C LYS A 5 -39.67 -3.14 -18.40
N SER A 6 -39.98 -2.12 -19.17
CA SER A 6 -40.51 -2.29 -20.54
C SER A 6 -39.40 -2.84 -21.46
N GLN A 7 -39.78 -3.41 -22.58
CA GLN A 7 -38.85 -3.88 -23.62
C GLN A 7 -37.94 -2.73 -24.11
N LYS A 8 -38.47 -1.53 -24.23
CA LYS A 8 -37.72 -0.33 -24.63
C LYS A 8 -36.66 0.04 -23.59
N ASP A 9 -36.98 -0.05 -22.29
CA ASP A 9 -36.04 0.21 -21.21
C ASP A 9 -34.93 -0.82 -21.19
N LEU A 10 -35.25 -2.09 -21.39
CA LEU A 10 -34.27 -3.17 -21.47
C LEU A 10 -33.32 -3.00 -22.66
N GLN A 11 -33.81 -2.60 -23.82
CA GLN A 11 -32.99 -2.30 -24.99
C GLN A 11 -32.08 -1.09 -24.74
N GLN A 12 -32.56 -0.08 -24.04
CA GLN A 12 -31.75 1.10 -23.69
C GLN A 12 -30.65 0.73 -22.69
N ASP A 13 -30.98 -0.06 -21.67
CA ASP A 13 -29.98 -0.54 -20.68
C ASP A 13 -28.90 -1.41 -21.36
N PHE A 14 -29.30 -2.29 -22.27
CA PHE A 14 -28.37 -3.09 -23.05
C PHE A 14 -27.40 -2.21 -23.87
N LYS A 15 -27.93 -1.22 -24.59
CA LYS A 15 -27.10 -0.28 -25.36
C LYS A 15 -26.12 0.47 -24.48
N LYS A 16 -26.56 0.95 -23.30
CA LYS A 16 -25.67 1.62 -22.34
C LYS A 16 -24.55 0.69 -21.82
N ALA A 17 -24.90 -0.54 -21.47
CA ALA A 17 -23.93 -1.53 -21.01
C ALA A 17 -22.93 -1.89 -22.10
N PHE A 18 -23.37 -2.05 -23.34
CA PHE A 18 -22.53 -2.32 -24.49
C PHE A 18 -21.56 -1.16 -24.78
N SER A 19 -22.06 0.08 -24.82
CA SER A 19 -21.21 1.27 -25.00
C SER A 19 -20.17 1.41 -23.90
N LYS A 20 -20.53 1.12 -22.65
CA LYS A 20 -19.57 1.12 -21.55
C LYS A 20 -18.49 0.05 -21.74
N ALA A 21 -18.86 -1.15 -22.16
CA ALA A 21 -17.91 -2.23 -22.43
C ALA A 21 -16.95 -1.88 -23.57
N GLU A 22 -17.46 -1.26 -24.64
CA GLU A 22 -16.63 -0.76 -25.74
C GLU A 22 -15.67 0.36 -25.29
N GLU A 23 -16.15 1.30 -24.48
CA GLU A 23 -15.30 2.36 -23.90
C GLU A 23 -14.15 1.78 -23.09
N LEU A 24 -14.42 0.80 -22.23
CA LEU A 24 -13.42 0.13 -21.43
C LEU A 24 -12.41 -0.65 -22.29
N ALA A 25 -12.92 -1.42 -23.27
CA ALA A 25 -12.08 -2.20 -24.17
C ALA A 25 -11.15 -1.34 -25.03
N ASN A 26 -11.57 -0.11 -25.34
CA ASN A 26 -10.81 0.84 -26.15
C ASN A 26 -9.96 1.84 -25.33
N ARG A 27 -10.01 1.77 -24.01
CA ARG A 27 -9.34 2.76 -23.15
C ARG A 27 -7.81 2.70 -23.24
N VAL A 28 -7.27 1.48 -23.39
CA VAL A 28 -5.84 1.26 -23.67
C VAL A 28 -5.72 0.43 -24.94
N GLN A 29 -5.11 1.00 -25.95
CA GLN A 29 -4.90 0.34 -27.22
C GLN A 29 -3.42 0.00 -27.41
N LEU A 30 -3.15 -1.27 -27.68
CA LEU A 30 -1.83 -1.76 -28.00
C LEU A 30 -1.77 -2.16 -29.46
N LYS A 31 -0.67 -1.83 -30.12
CA LYS A 31 -0.39 -2.24 -31.50
C LYS A 31 1.00 -2.86 -31.57
N THR A 32 1.03 -4.17 -31.54
CA THR A 32 2.25 -5.00 -31.58
C THR A 32 2.14 -6.02 -32.71
N PRO A 33 3.25 -6.68 -33.10
CA PRO A 33 3.20 -7.80 -34.05
C PRO A 33 2.39 -9.01 -33.54
N ASP A 34 2.22 -9.12 -32.21
CA ASP A 34 1.47 -10.23 -31.59
C ASP A 34 0.01 -9.79 -31.35
N PRO A 35 -0.98 -10.43 -32.04
CA PRO A 35 -2.39 -10.09 -31.89
C PRO A 35 -2.94 -10.40 -30.50
N TYR A 36 -2.37 -11.33 -29.76
CA TYR A 36 -2.81 -11.64 -28.38
C TYR A 36 -2.41 -10.50 -27.43
N LEU A 37 -1.20 -9.96 -27.56
CA LEU A 37 -0.78 -8.80 -26.76
C LEU A 37 -1.68 -7.60 -27.01
N ASN A 38 -2.20 -7.42 -28.22
CA ASN A 38 -3.06 -6.30 -28.58
C ASN A 38 -4.40 -6.32 -27.82
N THR A 39 -4.81 -7.46 -27.30
CA THR A 39 -6.05 -7.58 -26.49
C THR A 39 -5.85 -7.20 -25.03
N LEU A 40 -4.60 -7.16 -24.53
CA LEU A 40 -4.31 -6.95 -23.10
C LEU A 40 -4.76 -5.57 -22.61
N GLY A 41 -4.61 -4.53 -23.41
CA GLY A 41 -4.99 -3.18 -22.99
C GLY A 41 -6.45 -3.10 -22.56
N GLY A 42 -7.37 -3.59 -23.39
CA GLY A 42 -8.80 -3.62 -23.09
C GLY A 42 -9.14 -4.58 -21.95
N ALA A 43 -8.49 -5.74 -21.90
CA ALA A 43 -8.69 -6.71 -20.83
C ALA A 43 -8.29 -6.15 -19.46
N LEU A 44 -7.12 -5.49 -19.36
CA LEU A 44 -6.64 -4.86 -18.14
C LEU A 44 -7.53 -3.70 -17.69
N ALA A 45 -7.98 -2.85 -18.62
CA ALA A 45 -8.91 -1.76 -18.29
C ALA A 45 -10.26 -2.30 -17.77
N THR A 46 -10.76 -3.36 -18.38
CA THR A 46 -12.01 -4.02 -17.93
C THR A 46 -11.84 -4.67 -16.55
N ALA A 47 -10.72 -5.35 -16.31
CA ALA A 47 -10.41 -5.94 -15.00
C ALA A 47 -10.30 -4.87 -13.91
N ALA A 48 -9.63 -3.75 -14.22
CA ALA A 48 -9.48 -2.62 -13.29
C ALA A 48 -10.83 -1.93 -12.97
N ASP A 49 -11.74 -1.80 -13.94
CA ASP A 49 -13.11 -1.34 -13.66
C ASP A 49 -13.88 -2.35 -12.80
N GLY A 50 -13.69 -3.64 -13.04
CA GLY A 50 -14.37 -4.73 -12.33
C GLY A 50 -14.04 -4.82 -10.83
N ILE A 51 -12.89 -4.31 -10.40
CA ILE A 51 -12.51 -4.26 -8.99
C ILE A 51 -12.87 -2.92 -8.32
N TRP A 52 -13.45 -1.97 -9.05
CA TRP A 52 -13.94 -0.71 -8.49
C TRP A 52 -15.35 -0.87 -7.92
N GLU A 53 -15.52 -0.55 -6.67
CA GLU A 53 -16.81 -0.41 -5.99
C GLU A 53 -16.71 0.78 -5.03
N ALA A 54 -17.31 1.91 -5.41
CA ALA A 54 -17.20 3.13 -4.62
C ALA A 54 -17.47 2.87 -3.12
N PRO A 55 -16.59 3.37 -2.23
CA PRO A 55 -15.57 4.36 -2.50
C PRO A 55 -14.17 3.79 -2.75
N ALA A 56 -13.99 2.48 -2.97
CA ALA A 56 -12.66 1.88 -2.96
C ALA A 56 -12.45 0.83 -4.07
N TYR A 57 -11.18 0.60 -4.42
CA TYR A 57 -10.76 -0.59 -5.14
C TYR A 57 -10.75 -1.80 -4.21
N LEU A 58 -11.27 -2.93 -4.67
CA LEU A 58 -11.41 -4.16 -3.92
C LEU A 58 -10.29 -5.16 -4.25
N HIS A 59 -10.08 -6.09 -3.34
CA HIS A 59 -9.35 -7.32 -3.64
C HIS A 59 -10.26 -8.29 -4.40
N GLY A 60 -9.99 -8.46 -5.69
CA GLY A 60 -10.76 -9.33 -6.58
C GLY A 60 -12.03 -8.71 -7.17
N SER A 61 -12.43 -9.25 -8.32
CA SER A 61 -13.58 -8.78 -9.10
C SER A 61 -14.80 -9.69 -9.00
N VAL A 62 -14.63 -10.99 -8.87
CA VAL A 62 -15.70 -11.99 -8.84
C VAL A 62 -15.74 -12.70 -7.50
N ALA A 63 -14.64 -13.37 -7.13
CA ALA A 63 -14.42 -13.93 -5.81
C ALA A 63 -13.52 -13.01 -4.99
N TRP A 64 -13.53 -13.15 -3.67
CA TRP A 64 -12.68 -12.36 -2.79
C TRP A 64 -12.90 -10.83 -2.90
N ARG A 65 -14.10 -10.40 -3.25
CA ARG A 65 -14.47 -8.98 -3.27
C ARG A 65 -14.51 -8.43 -1.85
N MET A 66 -13.36 -8.04 -1.35
CA MET A 66 -13.22 -7.52 0.00
C MET A 66 -12.39 -6.25 0.05
N HIS A 67 -12.60 -5.45 1.06
CA HIS A 67 -11.79 -4.29 1.34
C HIS A 67 -10.44 -4.71 1.91
N LEU A 68 -9.38 -4.26 1.25
CA LEU A 68 -8.01 -4.29 1.76
C LEU A 68 -7.36 -2.96 1.33
N ASN A 69 -6.94 -2.15 2.29
CA ASN A 69 -6.52 -0.76 2.05
C ASN A 69 -5.38 -0.61 1.03
N ALA A 70 -4.56 -1.62 0.88
CA ALA A 70 -3.38 -1.59 0.02
C ALA A 70 -3.40 -2.61 -1.11
N TRP A 71 -4.55 -3.22 -1.43
CA TRP A 71 -4.54 -4.11 -2.57
C TRP A 71 -4.30 -3.33 -3.87
N ARG A 72 -3.56 -3.92 -4.78
CA ARG A 72 -2.89 -3.28 -5.93
C ARG A 72 -3.78 -2.50 -6.90
N GLY A 73 -5.10 -2.56 -6.75
CA GLY A 73 -6.05 -1.91 -7.65
C GLY A 73 -5.91 -0.39 -7.76
N ALA A 74 -5.50 0.28 -6.70
CA ALA A 74 -5.34 1.73 -6.75
C ALA A 74 -4.15 2.21 -7.60
N TYR A 75 -3.13 1.37 -7.84
CA TYR A 75 -2.02 1.72 -8.74
C TYR A 75 -2.45 1.97 -10.20
N VAL A 76 -3.52 1.33 -10.65
CA VAL A 76 -3.94 1.41 -12.05
C VAL A 76 -4.86 2.60 -12.33
N ALA A 77 -5.39 3.24 -11.30
CA ALA A 77 -6.37 4.31 -11.46
C ALA A 77 -5.81 5.50 -12.26
N ASP A 78 -4.68 6.02 -11.84
CA ASP A 78 -4.06 7.19 -12.48
C ASP A 78 -3.58 6.91 -13.90
N PRO A 79 -2.84 5.82 -14.18
CA PRO A 79 -2.48 5.44 -15.55
C PRO A 79 -3.68 5.29 -16.50
N LEU A 80 -4.83 4.89 -15.97
CA LEU A 80 -6.07 4.78 -16.73
C LEU A 80 -6.88 6.08 -16.79
N GLY A 81 -6.39 7.18 -16.20
CA GLY A 81 -7.06 8.47 -16.16
C GLY A 81 -8.26 8.52 -15.21
N TRP A 82 -8.32 7.64 -14.21
CA TRP A 82 -9.36 7.61 -13.18
C TRP A 82 -8.92 8.31 -11.90
N HIS A 83 -8.40 9.52 -12.02
CA HIS A 83 -7.90 10.32 -10.90
C HIS A 83 -8.94 10.54 -9.80
N ASP A 84 -10.20 10.76 -10.17
CA ASP A 84 -11.29 10.94 -9.20
C ASP A 84 -11.55 9.65 -8.39
N ARG A 85 -11.44 8.47 -9.02
CA ARG A 85 -11.54 7.19 -8.30
C ARG A 85 -10.36 7.01 -7.34
N ALA A 86 -9.14 7.34 -7.77
CA ALA A 86 -7.95 7.31 -6.92
C ALA A 86 -8.13 8.23 -5.70
N LYS A 87 -8.50 9.48 -5.92
CA LYS A 87 -8.76 10.47 -4.86
C LYS A 87 -9.84 9.99 -3.89
N THR A 88 -10.94 9.45 -4.41
CA THR A 88 -12.03 8.89 -3.60
C THR A 88 -11.54 7.71 -2.74
N HIS A 89 -10.76 6.79 -3.33
CA HIS A 89 -10.19 5.65 -2.63
C HIS A 89 -9.29 6.10 -1.47
N PHE A 90 -8.32 6.96 -1.74
CA PHE A 90 -7.36 7.41 -0.73
C PHE A 90 -8.01 8.23 0.37
N SER A 91 -8.91 9.14 0.05
CA SER A 91 -9.66 9.92 1.05
C SER A 91 -10.50 9.04 1.96
N SER A 92 -11.18 8.03 1.38
CA SER A 92 -12.04 7.13 2.14
C SER A 92 -11.26 6.28 3.16
N TYR A 93 -10.04 5.88 2.81
CA TYR A 93 -9.16 5.18 3.74
C TYR A 93 -8.45 6.12 4.70
N ALA A 94 -8.03 7.31 4.28
CA ALA A 94 -7.48 8.32 5.18
C ALA A 94 -8.45 8.65 6.32
N ASN A 95 -9.76 8.72 6.02
CA ASN A 95 -10.81 8.90 7.02
C ASN A 95 -10.92 7.72 8.01
N SER A 96 -10.32 6.59 7.71
CA SER A 96 -10.27 5.44 8.62
C SER A 96 -9.01 5.41 9.49
N GLN A 97 -8.08 6.36 9.36
CA GLN A 97 -6.85 6.34 10.14
C GLN A 97 -7.10 6.46 11.63
N VAL A 98 -6.40 5.64 12.42
CA VAL A 98 -6.43 5.71 13.89
C VAL A 98 -5.77 7.00 14.35
N LEU A 99 -6.51 7.78 15.13
CA LEU A 99 -6.03 9.03 15.71
C LEU A 99 -5.56 8.84 17.16
N GLU A 100 -6.14 7.89 17.90
CA GLU A 100 -5.83 7.57 19.29
C GLU A 100 -6.11 6.08 19.56
N PRO A 101 -5.45 5.45 20.52
CA PRO A 101 -4.31 5.95 21.30
C PRO A 101 -3.01 5.89 20.49
N GLU A 102 -2.01 6.67 20.91
CA GLU A 102 -0.63 6.46 20.52
C GLU A 102 -0.03 5.38 21.40
N SER A 103 0.48 4.31 20.81
CA SER A 103 1.16 3.24 21.54
C SER A 103 2.29 2.64 20.72
N GLY A 104 3.26 2.09 21.40
CA GLY A 104 4.48 1.49 20.88
C GLY A 104 5.49 1.25 22.02
N PRO A 105 6.58 0.57 21.79
CA PRO A 105 6.92 -0.23 20.61
C PRO A 105 6.07 -1.50 20.46
N VAL A 106 6.25 -2.20 19.33
CA VAL A 106 5.61 -3.50 19.13
C VAL A 106 6.21 -4.53 20.10
N VAL A 107 5.32 -5.26 20.77
CA VAL A 107 5.69 -6.41 21.60
C VAL A 107 5.01 -7.65 21.05
N PRO A 108 5.77 -8.65 20.56
CA PRO A 108 5.22 -9.87 20.01
C PRO A 108 4.31 -10.61 21.00
N ASP A 109 3.20 -11.15 20.52
CA ASP A 109 2.29 -11.99 21.32
C ASP A 109 2.78 -13.44 21.32
N THR A 110 3.63 -13.76 22.28
CA THR A 110 4.23 -15.10 22.44
C THR A 110 3.20 -16.20 22.75
N SER A 111 2.00 -15.85 23.21
CA SER A 111 0.94 -16.82 23.46
C SER A 111 0.45 -17.52 22.21
N ARG A 112 0.75 -16.97 21.04
CA ARG A 112 0.42 -17.51 19.72
C ARG A 112 1.55 -18.31 19.08
N HIS A 113 2.66 -18.46 19.76
CA HIS A 113 3.87 -19.16 19.27
C HIS A 113 4.48 -18.61 17.98
N PHE A 114 4.21 -17.34 17.64
CA PHE A 114 4.90 -16.64 16.54
C PHE A 114 5.03 -15.15 16.83
N ALA A 115 5.95 -14.53 16.14
CA ALA A 115 6.21 -13.10 16.19
C ALA A 115 5.05 -12.30 15.60
N ARG A 116 3.95 -12.24 16.34
CA ARG A 116 2.72 -11.58 15.93
C ARG A 116 2.07 -10.90 17.12
N GLN A 117 1.68 -9.68 16.94
CA GLN A 117 0.84 -8.98 17.90
C GLN A 117 -0.64 -9.30 17.63
N LYS A 118 -1.44 -9.30 18.69
CA LYS A 118 -2.88 -9.46 18.57
C LYS A 118 -3.48 -8.32 17.75
N GLU A 119 -4.27 -8.65 16.73
CA GLU A 119 -4.99 -7.67 15.90
C GLU A 119 -6.13 -7.01 16.68
N LYS A 120 -5.75 -6.05 17.51
CA LYS A 120 -6.67 -5.30 18.37
C LYS A 120 -6.31 -3.82 18.34
N ILE A 121 -7.29 -2.97 18.10
CA ILE A 121 -7.13 -1.53 18.17
C ILE A 121 -6.61 -1.10 19.54
N GLY A 122 -5.63 -0.19 19.52
CA GLY A 122 -4.93 0.29 20.72
C GLY A 122 -3.67 -0.49 21.08
N THR A 123 -3.41 -1.65 20.43
CA THR A 123 -2.07 -2.26 20.46
C THR A 123 -1.14 -1.53 19.52
N SER A 124 0.17 -1.65 19.69
CA SER A 124 1.17 -0.85 18.99
C SER A 124 1.02 -0.86 17.46
N MET A 125 0.89 -2.05 16.85
CA MET A 125 0.68 -2.20 15.39
C MET A 125 -0.65 -1.57 14.91
N PHE A 126 -1.60 -1.34 15.79
CA PHE A 126 -2.94 -0.87 15.48
C PHE A 126 -3.29 0.37 16.30
N SER A 127 -2.33 1.30 16.36
CA SER A 127 -2.41 2.55 17.12
C SER A 127 -2.38 3.76 16.17
N ARG A 128 -2.27 4.95 16.74
CA ARG A 128 -2.24 6.22 16.00
C ARG A 128 -1.31 6.18 14.80
N GLY A 129 -1.85 6.41 13.61
CA GLY A 129 -1.15 6.37 12.33
C GLY A 129 -1.51 5.18 11.44
N TYR A 130 -2.04 4.11 12.01
CA TYR A 130 -2.52 2.93 11.29
C TYR A 130 -3.80 3.22 10.49
N ILE A 131 -3.90 2.72 9.26
CA ILE A 131 -5.10 2.76 8.41
C ILE A 131 -5.86 1.43 8.54
N TYR A 132 -7.16 1.52 8.84
CA TYR A 132 -8.02 0.34 8.98
C TYR A 132 -8.24 -0.41 7.66
N ARG A 133 -8.72 -1.65 7.80
CA ARG A 133 -9.07 -2.51 6.67
C ARG A 133 -10.20 -1.96 5.81
N HIS A 134 -11.20 -1.30 6.43
CA HIS A 134 -12.39 -0.81 5.72
C HIS A 134 -12.37 0.72 5.60
N PRO A 135 -12.74 1.26 4.42
CA PRO A 135 -12.83 2.70 4.23
C PRO A 135 -13.90 3.31 5.14
N ASN A 136 -13.65 4.51 5.64
CA ASN A 136 -14.56 5.27 6.51
C ASN A 136 -15.04 4.54 7.79
N LYS A 137 -14.42 3.41 8.15
CA LYS A 137 -14.80 2.59 9.32
C LYS A 137 -13.60 2.30 10.20
N ASN A 138 -13.74 2.59 11.47
CA ASN A 138 -12.68 2.44 12.49
C ASN A 138 -12.95 1.21 13.37
N THR A 139 -13.10 0.01 12.79
CA THR A 139 -13.55 -1.14 13.57
C THR A 139 -12.73 -2.41 13.39
N VAL A 140 -11.96 -2.56 12.30
CA VAL A 140 -11.25 -3.80 12.00
C VAL A 140 -9.76 -3.56 11.84
N ALA A 141 -9.00 -4.01 12.84
CA ALA A 141 -7.55 -4.13 12.76
C ALA A 141 -7.20 -5.36 11.91
N HIS A 142 -6.34 -5.20 10.90
CA HIS A 142 -5.96 -6.30 10.02
C HIS A 142 -4.73 -5.94 9.21
N HIS A 143 -3.76 -6.83 9.11
CA HIS A 143 -2.58 -6.71 8.27
C HIS A 143 -1.88 -5.34 8.35
N TYR A 144 -1.08 -5.14 9.39
CA TYR A 144 -0.38 -3.88 9.64
C TYR A 144 0.52 -3.45 8.46
N ASP A 145 1.20 -4.40 7.83
CA ASP A 145 2.16 -4.19 6.75
C ASP A 145 1.53 -3.68 5.43
N MET A 146 0.23 -3.85 5.25
CA MET A 146 -0.48 -3.26 4.12
C MET A 146 -0.50 -1.73 4.15
N ASN A 147 -0.28 -1.11 5.31
CA ASN A 147 -0.19 0.33 5.42
C ASN A 147 0.99 0.90 4.62
N LEU A 148 2.13 0.24 4.58
CA LEU A 148 3.28 0.62 3.76
C LEU A 148 2.87 0.80 2.28
N VAL A 149 2.16 -0.19 1.76
CA VAL A 149 1.74 -0.19 0.35
C VAL A 149 0.63 0.81 0.07
N PHE A 150 -0.28 1.03 1.02
CA PHE A 150 -1.29 2.07 0.90
C PHE A 150 -0.64 3.45 0.72
N PHE A 151 0.36 3.76 1.53
CA PHE A 151 1.06 5.05 1.41
C PHE A 151 1.94 5.13 0.18
N ASP A 152 2.55 4.04 -0.28
CA ASP A 152 3.24 4.04 -1.58
C ASP A 152 2.28 4.35 -2.75
N GLN A 153 1.09 3.77 -2.74
CA GLN A 153 0.05 4.07 -3.74
C GLN A 153 -0.40 5.53 -3.67
N LEU A 154 -0.64 6.07 -2.48
CA LEU A 154 -1.00 7.47 -2.27
C LEU A 154 0.10 8.43 -2.77
N LEU A 155 1.36 8.13 -2.45
CA LEU A 155 2.49 8.93 -2.89
C LEU A 155 2.66 8.91 -4.42
N LYS A 156 2.39 7.79 -5.07
CA LYS A 156 2.34 7.69 -6.53
C LYS A 156 1.19 8.48 -7.11
N HIS A 157 0.01 8.47 -6.48
CA HIS A 157 -1.09 9.32 -6.89
C HIS A 157 -0.72 10.81 -6.83
N PHE A 158 -0.01 11.27 -5.81
CA PHE A 158 0.49 12.64 -5.74
C PHE A 158 1.47 12.96 -6.89
N GLN A 159 2.32 12.01 -7.28
CA GLN A 159 3.22 12.19 -8.41
C GLN A 159 2.48 12.29 -9.75
N TRP A 160 1.40 11.52 -9.92
CA TRP A 160 0.57 11.56 -11.14
C TRP A 160 -0.28 12.82 -11.24
N SER A 161 -0.93 13.19 -10.13
CA SER A 161 -1.91 14.27 -10.13
C SER A 161 -1.28 15.65 -9.99
N GLY A 162 -0.18 15.78 -9.25
CA GLY A 162 0.39 17.07 -8.88
C GLY A 162 -0.57 17.99 -8.09
N ASP A 163 -1.64 17.43 -7.51
CA ASP A 163 -2.68 18.17 -6.76
C ASP A 163 -2.14 18.65 -5.41
N VAL A 164 -1.57 19.85 -5.40
CA VAL A 164 -0.95 20.45 -4.21
C VAL A 164 -1.95 20.63 -3.06
N GLU A 165 -3.19 20.98 -3.36
CA GLU A 165 -4.20 21.14 -2.31
C GLU A 165 -4.58 19.81 -1.68
N TYR A 166 -4.66 18.77 -2.47
CA TYR A 166 -4.89 17.41 -1.97
C TYR A 166 -3.68 16.85 -1.18
N ILE A 167 -2.46 17.19 -1.58
CA ILE A 167 -1.26 16.90 -0.79
C ILE A 167 -1.37 17.55 0.59
N LYS A 168 -1.72 18.85 0.67
CA LYS A 168 -1.91 19.56 1.95
C LYS A 168 -3.01 18.93 2.80
N GLU A 169 -4.12 18.52 2.18
CA GLU A 169 -5.25 17.86 2.86
C GLU A 169 -4.80 16.57 3.55
N LEU A 170 -4.05 15.71 2.84
CA LEU A 170 -3.62 14.41 3.36
C LEU A 170 -2.25 14.43 4.06
N TRP A 171 -1.56 15.57 4.09
CA TRP A 171 -0.28 15.73 4.76
C TRP A 171 -0.29 15.30 6.23
N PRO A 172 -1.28 15.68 7.07
CA PRO A 172 -1.37 15.18 8.44
C PRO A 172 -1.51 13.66 8.53
N THR A 173 -2.18 13.03 7.57
CA THR A 173 -2.35 11.56 7.49
C THR A 173 -1.01 10.88 7.20
N LEU A 174 -0.24 11.40 6.27
CA LEU A 174 1.11 10.91 5.96
C LEU A 174 2.06 11.09 7.15
N LYS A 175 2.06 12.25 7.79
CA LYS A 175 2.89 12.50 8.98
C LYS A 175 2.63 11.50 10.11
N ARG A 176 1.36 11.21 10.38
CA ARG A 176 0.99 10.22 11.42
C ARG A 176 1.45 8.80 11.07
N HIS A 177 1.39 8.44 9.79
CA HIS A 177 1.88 7.14 9.34
C HIS A 177 3.41 7.01 9.53
N LEU A 178 4.19 7.97 9.06
CA LEU A 178 5.65 7.94 9.21
C LEU A 178 6.08 7.91 10.69
N ALA A 179 5.39 8.66 11.54
CA ALA A 179 5.62 8.61 12.99
C ALA A 179 5.22 7.26 13.61
N TRP A 180 4.16 6.62 13.11
CA TRP A 180 3.73 5.30 13.54
C TRP A 180 4.72 4.21 13.13
N GLU A 181 5.22 4.24 11.89
CA GLU A 181 6.26 3.35 11.40
C GLU A 181 7.52 3.42 12.28
N LYS A 182 8.07 4.62 12.43
CA LYS A 182 9.30 4.82 13.22
C LYS A 182 9.14 4.37 14.67
N ARG A 183 8.03 4.73 15.32
CA ARG A 183 7.77 4.39 16.73
C ARG A 183 7.63 2.89 16.96
N ASN A 184 7.09 2.15 15.99
CA ASN A 184 6.73 0.75 16.16
C ASN A 184 7.73 -0.22 15.53
N PHE A 185 8.45 0.20 14.49
CA PHE A 185 9.26 -0.70 13.67
C PHE A 185 10.74 -0.26 13.51
N ASP A 186 11.15 0.90 13.99
CA ASP A 186 12.57 1.32 14.14
C ASP A 186 12.81 1.73 15.59
N THR A 187 12.57 0.81 16.52
CA THR A 187 12.53 1.11 17.95
C THR A 187 13.92 1.26 18.59
N ASP A 188 14.91 0.61 18.06
CA ASP A 188 16.33 0.71 18.48
C ASP A 188 17.05 1.86 17.76
N GLY A 189 16.42 2.41 16.73
CA GLY A 189 16.93 3.56 16.01
C GLY A 189 18.11 3.23 15.10
N ASP A 190 18.23 2.01 14.61
CA ASP A 190 19.34 1.61 13.72
C ASP A 190 19.08 1.98 12.25
N GLY A 191 17.85 2.31 11.88
CA GLY A 191 17.42 2.68 10.52
C GLY A 191 16.96 1.50 9.68
N LEU A 192 16.94 0.30 10.23
CA LEU A 192 16.25 -0.84 9.65
C LEU A 192 14.89 -0.99 10.30
N TYR A 193 13.87 -1.14 9.47
CA TYR A 193 12.50 -1.29 9.95
C TYR A 193 12.15 -2.77 10.11
N ASP A 194 11.73 -3.11 11.30
CA ASP A 194 11.35 -4.46 11.70
C ASP A 194 10.11 -4.96 10.96
N ALA A 195 9.99 -6.28 10.86
CA ALA A 195 8.74 -6.93 10.51
C ALA A 195 8.47 -8.13 11.44
N TYR A 196 7.22 -8.52 11.44
CA TYR A 196 6.70 -9.64 12.21
C TYR A 196 5.92 -10.56 11.26
N ALA A 197 4.79 -11.14 11.67
CA ALA A 197 3.94 -11.86 10.73
C ALA A 197 3.45 -10.91 9.63
N ALA A 198 3.95 -11.07 8.43
CA ALA A 198 3.72 -10.20 7.29
C ALA A 198 2.81 -10.87 6.26
N ILE A 199 1.92 -10.10 5.68
CA ILE A 199 0.92 -10.58 4.71
C ILE A 199 1.20 -10.03 3.30
N TRP A 200 1.77 -8.82 3.22
CA TRP A 200 2.00 -8.19 1.93
C TRP A 200 2.98 -8.97 1.06
N ALA A 201 4.10 -9.40 1.61
CA ALA A 201 5.11 -10.14 0.86
C ALA A 201 4.64 -11.56 0.53
N SER A 202 4.00 -12.22 1.51
CA SER A 202 3.41 -13.56 1.37
C SER A 202 2.44 -13.82 2.51
N ASP A 203 1.32 -14.46 2.24
CA ASP A 203 0.25 -14.71 3.23
C ASP A 203 0.69 -15.47 4.48
N ALA A 204 1.82 -16.12 4.47
CA ALA A 204 2.32 -16.91 5.60
C ALA A 204 3.74 -16.55 6.04
N LEU A 205 4.26 -15.41 5.57
CA LEU A 205 5.63 -15.02 5.87
C LEU A 205 5.75 -14.58 7.34
N GLN A 206 6.71 -15.16 8.02
CA GLN A 206 6.98 -14.89 9.43
C GLN A 206 8.39 -14.33 9.60
N TYR A 207 8.46 -13.15 10.18
CA TYR A 207 9.69 -12.58 10.73
C TYR A 207 9.56 -12.56 12.25
N SER A 208 10.64 -12.62 12.97
CA SER A 208 10.66 -12.59 14.44
C SER A 208 11.05 -11.22 15.02
N GLY A 209 10.88 -10.17 14.23
CA GLY A 209 11.52 -8.88 14.44
C GLY A 209 12.86 -8.85 13.73
N GLY A 210 13.59 -7.76 13.91
CA GLY A 210 14.82 -7.50 13.17
C GLY A 210 14.57 -6.79 11.84
N GLY A 211 15.59 -6.14 11.31
CA GLY A 211 15.49 -5.25 10.16
C GLY A 211 15.19 -5.99 8.86
N VAL A 212 14.12 -5.65 8.20
CA VAL A 212 13.65 -6.32 6.98
C VAL A 212 13.79 -5.40 5.78
N VAL A 213 14.31 -5.92 4.66
CA VAL A 213 14.61 -5.11 3.47
C VAL A 213 13.37 -4.43 2.88
N TYR A 214 12.24 -5.14 2.77
CA TYR A 214 11.08 -4.56 2.12
C TYR A 214 10.41 -3.47 2.98
N THR A 215 10.30 -3.65 4.30
CA THR A 215 9.76 -2.63 5.21
C THR A 215 10.64 -1.40 5.22
N SER A 216 11.97 -1.60 5.29
CA SER A 216 12.94 -0.52 5.23
C SER A 216 12.92 0.22 3.89
N ALA A 217 12.79 -0.49 2.76
CA ALA A 217 12.72 0.12 1.43
C ALA A 217 11.44 0.97 1.23
N TYR A 218 10.29 0.51 1.72
CA TYR A 218 9.06 1.31 1.70
C TYR A 218 9.21 2.58 2.56
N ASN A 219 9.78 2.46 3.76
CA ASN A 219 10.02 3.61 4.63
C ASN A 219 11.05 4.59 4.04
N TYR A 220 12.12 4.09 3.41
CA TYR A 220 13.04 4.93 2.63
C TYR A 220 12.30 5.73 1.55
N SER A 221 11.54 5.05 0.72
CA SER A 221 10.79 5.68 -0.39
C SER A 221 9.77 6.69 0.12
N ALA A 222 9.06 6.37 1.19
CA ALA A 222 8.05 7.23 1.80
C ALA A 222 8.68 8.51 2.40
N ASN A 223 9.78 8.40 3.14
CA ASN A 223 10.49 9.56 3.68
C ASN A 223 11.11 10.42 2.57
N LYS A 224 11.75 9.81 1.58
CA LYS A 224 12.29 10.53 0.42
C LYS A 224 11.22 11.32 -0.33
N MET A 225 10.04 10.74 -0.50
CA MET A 225 8.92 11.43 -1.13
C MET A 225 8.32 12.49 -0.21
N ALA A 226 8.17 12.21 1.09
CA ALA A 226 7.70 13.18 2.07
C ALA A 226 8.56 14.44 2.10
N ALA A 227 9.90 14.31 1.99
CA ALA A 227 10.80 15.46 1.88
C ALA A 227 10.50 16.34 0.67
N LYS A 228 10.27 15.73 -0.50
CA LYS A 228 9.88 16.47 -1.71
C LYS A 228 8.53 17.16 -1.56
N LEU A 229 7.54 16.45 -1.02
CA LEU A 229 6.21 17.00 -0.80
C LEU A 229 6.22 18.13 0.23
N ALA A 230 6.98 18.00 1.33
CA ALA A 230 7.18 19.04 2.33
C ALA A 230 7.66 20.33 1.67
N SER A 231 8.70 20.25 0.83
CA SER A 231 9.20 21.43 0.09
C SER A 231 8.14 22.06 -0.82
N ILE A 232 7.30 21.24 -1.49
CA ILE A 232 6.25 21.73 -2.39
C ILE A 232 5.15 22.49 -1.61
N ILE A 233 4.78 22.00 -0.42
CA ILE A 233 3.70 22.61 0.38
C ILE A 233 4.19 23.64 1.39
N GLY A 234 5.51 23.93 1.45
CA GLY A 234 6.10 24.93 2.35
C GLY A 234 6.37 24.42 3.77
N GLU A 235 6.45 23.13 3.97
CA GLU A 235 6.86 22.48 5.22
C GLU A 235 8.38 22.20 5.23
N ASN A 236 8.97 21.97 6.40
CA ASN A 236 10.40 21.65 6.51
C ASN A 236 10.70 20.21 6.08
N PRO A 237 11.52 19.96 5.03
CA PRO A 237 11.86 18.62 4.54
C PRO A 237 12.92 17.90 5.37
N GLN A 238 13.71 18.60 6.18
CA GLN A 238 14.98 18.12 6.74
C GLN A 238 14.85 16.79 7.50
N ALA A 239 13.86 16.66 8.37
CA ALA A 239 13.69 15.43 9.16
C ALA A 239 13.42 14.19 8.29
N TYR A 240 12.73 14.36 7.15
CA TYR A 240 12.45 13.27 6.22
C TYR A 240 13.68 12.94 5.36
N GLU A 241 14.48 13.93 4.97
CA GLU A 241 15.74 13.74 4.27
C GLU A 241 16.75 12.96 5.12
N GLU A 242 16.92 13.36 6.38
CA GLU A 242 17.79 12.70 7.35
C GLU A 242 17.36 11.26 7.59
N GLU A 243 16.07 11.01 7.77
CA GLU A 243 15.54 9.65 7.96
C GLU A 243 15.74 8.79 6.71
N ALA A 244 15.45 9.31 5.52
CA ALA A 244 15.68 8.59 4.27
C ALA A 244 17.16 8.21 4.09
N GLU A 245 18.09 9.11 4.37
CA GLU A 245 19.53 8.82 4.24
C GLU A 245 20.00 7.81 5.29
N LYS A 246 19.48 7.88 6.52
CA LYS A 246 19.73 6.91 7.59
C LYS A 246 19.31 5.50 7.16
N ILE A 247 18.07 5.35 6.68
CA ILE A 247 17.52 4.05 6.22
C ILE A 247 18.35 3.49 5.06
N LYS A 248 18.66 4.33 4.06
CA LYS A 248 19.47 3.91 2.91
C LYS A 248 20.84 3.37 3.34
N ASN A 249 21.51 4.10 4.25
CA ASN A 249 22.82 3.69 4.75
C ASN A 249 22.72 2.37 5.53
N ALA A 250 21.71 2.22 6.39
CA ALA A 250 21.47 0.99 7.14
C ALA A 250 21.21 -0.21 6.20
N ILE A 251 20.35 -0.08 5.19
CA ILE A 251 20.14 -1.14 4.18
C ILE A 251 21.45 -1.54 3.50
N GLN A 252 22.25 -0.54 3.08
CA GLN A 252 23.50 -0.80 2.38
C GLN A 252 24.57 -1.44 3.26
N GLN A 253 24.66 -1.05 4.51
CA GLN A 253 25.69 -1.53 5.43
C GLN A 253 25.34 -2.87 6.07
N GLU A 254 24.08 -3.06 6.42
CA GLU A 254 23.63 -4.16 7.26
C GLU A 254 22.99 -5.31 6.48
N LEU A 255 22.40 -5.02 5.30
CA LEU A 255 21.70 -6.05 4.52
C LEU A 255 22.44 -6.48 3.25
N TRP A 256 23.47 -5.75 2.80
CA TRP A 256 24.21 -6.15 1.61
C TRP A 256 25.13 -7.35 1.87
N ILE A 257 24.93 -8.44 1.11
CA ILE A 257 25.75 -9.65 1.14
C ILE A 257 26.78 -9.58 0.01
N GLN A 258 27.99 -9.14 0.34
CA GLN A 258 29.05 -8.87 -0.64
C GLN A 258 29.40 -10.09 -1.51
N GLU A 259 29.47 -11.29 -0.93
CA GLU A 259 29.85 -12.52 -1.62
C GLU A 259 28.79 -12.98 -2.63
N LYS A 260 27.54 -12.60 -2.43
CA LYS A 260 26.41 -12.96 -3.29
C LYS A 260 25.99 -11.85 -4.25
N GLY A 261 26.37 -10.60 -3.97
CA GLY A 261 25.96 -9.43 -4.75
C GLY A 261 24.46 -9.14 -4.68
N ILE A 262 23.82 -9.49 -3.56
CA ILE A 262 22.36 -9.29 -3.30
C ILE A 262 22.16 -8.75 -1.88
N PHE A 263 20.97 -8.21 -1.63
CA PHE A 263 20.57 -7.88 -0.27
C PHE A 263 20.04 -9.12 0.46
N ALA A 264 20.36 -9.23 1.76
CA ALA A 264 19.64 -10.11 2.67
C ALA A 264 18.16 -9.72 2.71
N GLU A 265 17.29 -10.67 2.89
CA GLU A 265 15.87 -10.37 3.05
C GLU A 265 15.60 -9.72 4.40
N TYR A 266 16.33 -10.15 5.43
CA TYR A 266 16.30 -9.54 6.74
C TYR A 266 17.58 -9.83 7.53
N LYS A 267 17.83 -9.03 8.56
CA LYS A 267 18.79 -9.26 9.62
C LYS A 267 17.99 -9.60 10.88
N ASP A 268 18.22 -10.76 11.44
CA ASP A 268 17.47 -11.21 12.63
C ASP A 268 17.93 -10.50 13.92
N LEU A 269 17.22 -10.76 15.01
CA LEU A 269 17.54 -10.17 16.32
C LEU A 269 18.92 -10.56 16.88
N LEU A 270 19.57 -11.59 16.32
CA LEU A 270 20.94 -11.99 16.69
C LEU A 270 21.98 -11.34 15.81
N GLY A 271 21.58 -10.60 14.79
CA GLY A 271 22.43 -9.90 13.85
C GLY A 271 22.85 -10.72 12.62
N GLU A 272 22.28 -11.88 12.43
CA GLU A 272 22.55 -12.74 11.27
C GLU A 272 21.77 -12.28 10.04
N GLN A 273 22.48 -12.18 8.90
CA GLN A 273 21.87 -11.91 7.60
C GLN A 273 21.20 -13.17 7.07
N ASN A 274 19.90 -13.09 6.82
CA ASN A 274 19.11 -14.24 6.40
C ASN A 274 18.46 -14.01 5.03
N LEU A 275 18.37 -15.12 4.28
CA LEU A 275 17.55 -15.22 3.07
C LEU A 275 16.47 -16.26 3.35
N HIS A 276 15.25 -16.00 2.93
CA HIS A 276 14.24 -17.05 2.90
C HIS A 276 14.60 -18.11 1.87
N GLU A 277 14.17 -19.35 2.08
CA GLU A 277 14.38 -20.46 1.13
C GLU A 277 13.80 -20.14 -0.26
N GLN A 278 12.75 -19.36 -0.30
CA GLN A 278 12.16 -18.80 -1.53
C GLN A 278 12.19 -17.26 -1.41
N PRO A 279 13.33 -16.64 -1.71
CA PRO A 279 13.44 -15.19 -1.63
C PRO A 279 12.42 -14.56 -2.58
N GLY A 280 11.64 -13.65 -2.05
CA GLY A 280 10.76 -12.83 -2.84
C GLY A 280 11.53 -11.88 -3.74
N ILE A 281 10.87 -11.32 -4.74
CA ILE A 281 11.45 -10.29 -5.64
C ILE A 281 11.88 -9.02 -4.89
N TRP A 282 11.65 -8.94 -3.61
CA TRP A 282 11.90 -7.78 -2.76
C TRP A 282 13.36 -7.61 -2.36
N SER A 283 14.13 -8.68 -2.42
CA SER A 283 15.56 -8.70 -2.09
C SER A 283 16.48 -8.78 -3.31
N VAL A 284 15.91 -8.69 -4.51
CA VAL A 284 16.65 -8.78 -5.79
C VAL A 284 16.86 -7.40 -6.40
#